data_bf012d122e211805e934ed03d7152b38
#
_entry.id   bf012d122e211805e934ed03d7152b38
#
_cell.length_a   1.000
_cell.length_b   1.000
_cell.length_c   1.000
_cell.angle_alpha   90.00
_cell.angle_beta   90.00
_cell.angle_gamma   90.00
#
_symmetry.space_group_name_H-M   'P 1'
#
loop_
_entity.id
_entity.type
_entity.pdbx_description
1 polymer ?
#
loop_
_entity_poly.entity_id
_entity_poly.type
_entity_poly.pdbx_seq_one_letter_code
_entity_poly.pdbx_strand_id
1 'polypeptide(L)'
;MYELDYYDVIVVGAGHAGCEAALAAARLGCKTAVFTLSLDAIANMPCNPCIGGSAKGQLVRELDSLGGEMGRAADATFIQSRMLNKGKGPAVHSLRVQSDRVKYHTFMKSVLEHTENLDIKQAEVTEVCAENGKITGIKTRLGAFYPAGCVIITTGTYLGGKIHIGELNYQSGPDNVSAALQLTESLRNLGLSMRRFKTGTPARVHKRSIDFSVMEEQDGDEYITPFCFDNTFKLENKVKCYVTYTNAETHRIILDNLDRSPLYAGRIQGVGPRYCPSIEDKIVRFSDKPRHQLFVEPMGLDTDEYYLQGMSSSLPEDVQIKFLRTIKGLEHVEIMRPAYAIEYDCCDPLELYPTLEFKKISGLFGAGQFNCTSGYEEAAAQGVIAGMNAAMKIKGREQYIPDRTTSFIGTLIDDLVTKGCVEPYRMMTSRSEYRLLLRQDNANDRLIPVGHKFGLISDERYQRFLERKNILDNETNRIKKATIYPCEELNKMLESKGTSPITQGVKFIELLKRPQIDYRDLAQFDENAPELEHDIIDKLEINIKYEGYIKTQTEKIEQMKRLEEKQLPTDIDYKTISGLRLEAQEKLNKYRPLNIGQAGRISGVNPADVSVLLIWLSGRKHGEN
;
A
#
# COMPACT_ATOMS: atom_id res chain seq x y z
N MET A 1 -8.25 34.33 -18.67
CA MET A 1 -8.66 32.93 -18.63
C MET A 1 -8.91 32.49 -20.07
N TYR A 2 -8.41 31.35 -20.49
CA TYR A 2 -8.61 30.76 -21.81
C TYR A 2 -8.93 29.28 -21.65
N GLU A 3 -9.82 28.75 -22.47
CA GLU A 3 -10.25 27.36 -22.45
C GLU A 3 -9.38 26.52 -23.38
N LEU A 4 -9.06 25.31 -22.95
CA LEU A 4 -8.28 24.31 -23.69
C LEU A 4 -9.10 23.03 -23.90
N ASP A 5 -8.46 21.98 -24.40
CA ASP A 5 -9.13 20.74 -24.76
C ASP A 5 -9.83 20.08 -23.59
N TYR A 6 -10.98 19.46 -23.87
CA TYR A 6 -11.69 18.60 -22.92
C TYR A 6 -10.98 17.28 -22.71
N TYR A 7 -11.00 16.80 -21.46
CA TYR A 7 -10.57 15.46 -21.06
C TYR A 7 -11.70 14.71 -20.36
N ASP A 8 -11.79 13.40 -20.61
CA ASP A 8 -12.70 12.54 -19.85
C ASP A 8 -12.30 12.50 -18.38
N VAL A 9 -10.99 12.32 -18.13
CA VAL A 9 -10.42 12.25 -16.79
C VAL A 9 -9.20 13.16 -16.68
N ILE A 10 -9.17 14.00 -15.67
CA ILE A 10 -7.97 14.77 -15.27
C ILE A 10 -7.47 14.26 -13.93
N VAL A 11 -6.16 13.95 -13.85
CA VAL A 11 -5.47 13.56 -12.63
C VAL A 11 -4.55 14.70 -12.17
N VAL A 12 -4.72 15.13 -10.92
CA VAL A 12 -3.92 16.23 -10.33
C VAL A 12 -2.87 15.67 -9.39
N GLY A 13 -1.63 15.65 -9.83
CA GLY A 13 -0.47 15.05 -9.18
C GLY A 13 -0.02 13.77 -9.87
N ALA A 14 1.29 13.64 -10.14
CA ALA A 14 1.90 12.46 -10.77
C ALA A 14 2.80 11.67 -9.78
N GLY A 15 2.40 11.58 -8.52
CA GLY A 15 2.95 10.64 -7.56
C GLY A 15 2.45 9.20 -7.84
N HIS A 16 2.73 8.24 -6.95
CA HIS A 16 2.33 6.84 -7.18
C HIS A 16 0.82 6.67 -7.42
N ALA A 17 -0.03 7.38 -6.67
CA ALA A 17 -1.47 7.35 -6.89
C ALA A 17 -1.86 7.94 -8.26
N GLY A 18 -1.24 9.06 -8.64
CA GLY A 18 -1.56 9.73 -9.89
C GLY A 18 -1.13 8.93 -11.11
N CYS A 19 0.05 8.31 -11.07
CA CYS A 19 0.52 7.44 -12.14
C CYS A 19 -0.46 6.27 -12.38
N GLU A 20 -0.84 5.56 -11.32
CA GLU A 20 -1.77 4.42 -11.43
C GLU A 20 -3.17 4.85 -11.85
N ALA A 21 -3.67 6.00 -11.35
CA ALA A 21 -4.97 6.52 -11.75
C ALA A 21 -5.01 6.93 -13.23
N ALA A 22 -3.96 7.60 -13.70
CA ALA A 22 -3.86 8.05 -15.10
C ALA A 22 -3.74 6.85 -16.04
N LEU A 23 -2.87 5.88 -15.71
CA LEU A 23 -2.71 4.65 -16.49
C LEU A 23 -3.99 3.83 -16.54
N ALA A 24 -4.70 3.68 -15.43
CA ALA A 24 -5.95 2.92 -15.39
C ALA A 24 -7.03 3.60 -16.27
N ALA A 25 -7.20 4.91 -16.16
CA ALA A 25 -8.21 5.63 -16.95
C ALA A 25 -7.88 5.61 -18.46
N ALA A 26 -6.62 5.85 -18.83
CA ALA A 26 -6.18 5.86 -20.22
C ALA A 26 -6.25 4.47 -20.88
N ARG A 27 -5.78 3.43 -20.18
CA ARG A 27 -5.85 2.03 -20.65
C ARG A 27 -7.29 1.54 -20.82
N LEU A 28 -8.21 2.11 -20.08
CA LEU A 28 -9.65 1.89 -20.28
C LEU A 28 -10.25 2.76 -21.41
N GLY A 29 -9.41 3.47 -22.17
CA GLY A 29 -9.81 4.22 -23.36
C GLY A 29 -10.48 5.57 -23.06
N CYS A 30 -10.21 6.19 -21.91
CA CYS A 30 -10.61 7.57 -21.62
C CYS A 30 -9.51 8.54 -22.06
N LYS A 31 -9.87 9.66 -22.71
CA LYS A 31 -8.94 10.77 -22.97
C LYS A 31 -8.53 11.37 -21.62
N THR A 32 -7.31 11.11 -21.20
CA THR A 32 -6.83 11.40 -19.85
C THR A 32 -5.69 12.42 -19.89
N ALA A 33 -5.63 13.32 -18.90
CA ALA A 33 -4.46 14.17 -18.67
C ALA A 33 -4.00 14.04 -17.22
N VAL A 34 -2.67 13.93 -17.00
CA VAL A 34 -2.06 14.02 -15.68
C VAL A 34 -1.28 15.32 -15.55
N PHE A 35 -1.56 16.09 -14.50
CA PHE A 35 -0.90 17.35 -14.19
C PHE A 35 0.11 17.15 -13.07
N THR A 36 1.32 17.64 -13.24
CA THR A 36 2.39 17.59 -12.24
C THR A 36 3.08 18.95 -12.07
N LEU A 37 3.60 19.22 -10.88
CA LEU A 37 4.42 20.41 -10.62
C LEU A 37 5.79 20.33 -11.29
N SER A 38 6.31 19.11 -11.50
CA SER A 38 7.58 18.87 -12.19
C SER A 38 7.54 17.52 -12.89
N LEU A 39 7.94 17.49 -14.17
CA LEU A 39 8.11 16.25 -14.92
C LEU A 39 9.23 15.36 -14.36
N ASP A 40 10.20 15.96 -13.65
CA ASP A 40 11.31 15.25 -13.02
C ASP A 40 10.97 14.71 -11.62
N ALA A 41 9.72 14.92 -11.17
CA ALA A 41 9.20 14.40 -9.90
C ALA A 41 8.08 13.35 -10.08
N ILE A 42 7.86 12.85 -11.29
CA ILE A 42 6.90 11.77 -11.57
C ILE A 42 7.30 10.52 -10.79
N ALA A 43 6.37 9.91 -10.07
CA ALA A 43 6.58 8.73 -9.24
C ALA A 43 7.80 8.85 -8.29
N ASN A 44 8.08 10.06 -7.80
CA ASN A 44 9.22 10.34 -6.94
C ASN A 44 9.11 9.58 -5.61
N MET A 45 10.27 9.13 -5.12
CA MET A 45 10.42 8.47 -3.81
C MET A 45 11.19 9.37 -2.85
N PRO A 46 10.59 10.43 -2.30
CA PRO A 46 11.31 11.40 -1.47
C PRO A 46 11.65 10.88 -0.07
N CYS A 47 11.05 9.78 0.35
CA CYS A 47 11.38 9.08 1.58
C CYS A 47 12.31 7.90 1.27
N ASN A 48 11.93 6.68 1.58
CA ASN A 48 12.73 5.48 1.31
C ASN A 48 12.47 4.99 -0.12
N PRO A 49 13.49 4.70 -0.96
CA PRO A 49 13.33 4.11 -2.29
C PRO A 49 13.05 2.60 -2.20
N CYS A 50 12.10 2.21 -1.39
CA CYS A 50 11.66 0.84 -1.22
C CYS A 50 10.21 0.66 -1.63
N ILE A 51 9.93 -0.46 -2.30
CA ILE A 51 8.58 -0.92 -2.62
C ILE A 51 8.32 -2.23 -1.88
N GLY A 52 7.14 -2.35 -1.25
CA GLY A 52 6.74 -3.51 -0.49
C GLY A 52 7.09 -3.45 1.00
N GLY A 53 7.18 -4.61 1.63
CA GLY A 53 7.28 -4.75 3.09
C GLY A 53 5.98 -5.28 3.71
N SER A 54 5.93 -5.40 5.04
CA SER A 54 4.79 -6.02 5.74
C SER A 54 3.45 -5.39 5.38
N ALA A 55 2.51 -6.17 4.88
CA ALA A 55 1.23 -5.82 4.28
C ALA A 55 1.32 -5.04 2.95
N LYS A 56 2.45 -4.45 2.64
CA LYS A 56 2.65 -3.62 1.43
C LYS A 56 3.00 -4.49 0.22
N GLY A 57 3.80 -5.55 0.41
CA GLY A 57 4.02 -6.56 -0.63
C GLY A 57 2.72 -7.17 -1.13
N GLN A 58 1.73 -7.37 -0.23
CA GLN A 58 0.39 -7.80 -0.60
C GLN A 58 -0.32 -6.77 -1.49
N LEU A 59 -0.27 -5.47 -1.12
CA LEU A 59 -0.87 -4.40 -1.92
C LEU A 59 -0.27 -4.32 -3.32
N VAL A 60 1.07 -4.42 -3.44
CA VAL A 60 1.74 -4.37 -4.76
C VAL A 60 1.34 -5.56 -5.65
N ARG A 61 1.27 -6.76 -5.07
CA ARG A 61 0.82 -7.96 -5.80
C ARG A 61 -0.65 -7.86 -6.22
N GLU A 62 -1.51 -7.32 -5.36
CA GLU A 62 -2.92 -7.09 -5.68
C GLU A 62 -3.08 -6.01 -6.74
N LEU A 63 -2.27 -4.94 -6.67
CA LEU A 63 -2.22 -3.88 -7.66
C LEU A 63 -1.81 -4.42 -9.04
N ASP A 64 -0.73 -5.22 -9.13
CA ASP A 64 -0.29 -5.89 -10.35
C ASP A 64 -1.40 -6.80 -10.92
N SER A 65 -2.08 -7.55 -10.06
CA SER A 65 -3.19 -8.43 -10.45
C SER A 65 -4.41 -7.68 -11.00
N LEU A 66 -4.58 -6.40 -10.66
CA LEU A 66 -5.61 -5.52 -11.23
C LEU A 66 -5.13 -4.80 -12.51
N GLY A 67 -3.86 -4.93 -12.90
CA GLY A 67 -3.30 -4.26 -14.07
C GLY A 67 -2.55 -2.96 -13.77
N GLY A 68 -2.17 -2.73 -12.50
CA GLY A 68 -1.30 -1.62 -12.11
C GLY A 68 0.16 -1.81 -12.52
N GLU A 69 0.95 -0.74 -12.47
CA GLU A 69 2.31 -0.67 -13.01
C GLU A 69 3.42 -0.75 -11.95
N MET A 70 3.15 -0.41 -10.69
CA MET A 70 4.16 -0.33 -9.62
C MET A 70 4.95 -1.63 -9.45
N GLY A 71 4.32 -2.79 -9.56
CA GLY A 71 4.98 -4.09 -9.44
C GLY A 71 6.01 -4.30 -10.55
N ARG A 72 5.64 -3.99 -11.78
CA ARG A 72 6.51 -4.07 -12.96
C ARG A 72 7.67 -3.08 -12.88
N ALA A 73 7.39 -1.83 -12.48
CA ALA A 73 8.42 -0.82 -12.28
C ALA A 73 9.42 -1.22 -11.18
N ALA A 74 8.92 -1.81 -10.09
CA ALA A 74 9.75 -2.32 -9.01
C ALA A 74 10.66 -3.46 -9.50
N ASP A 75 10.12 -4.45 -10.24
CA ASP A 75 10.91 -5.57 -10.78
C ASP A 75 11.97 -5.11 -11.80
N ALA A 76 11.65 -4.09 -12.60
CA ALA A 76 12.59 -3.52 -13.57
C ALA A 76 13.77 -2.77 -12.94
N THR A 77 13.57 -2.20 -11.75
CA THR A 77 14.49 -1.19 -11.19
C THR A 77 15.03 -1.51 -9.80
N PHE A 78 14.68 -2.66 -9.22
CA PHE A 78 15.21 -3.02 -7.91
C PHE A 78 16.72 -3.27 -7.96
N ILE A 79 17.37 -3.04 -6.83
CA ILE A 79 18.79 -3.28 -6.61
C ILE A 79 19.03 -4.33 -5.51
N GLN A 80 18.04 -4.55 -4.64
CA GLN A 80 18.03 -5.64 -3.66
C GLN A 80 16.59 -6.11 -3.39
N SER A 81 16.39 -7.41 -3.25
CA SER A 81 15.09 -8.04 -2.96
C SER A 81 15.17 -8.96 -1.75
N ARG A 82 14.18 -8.88 -0.87
CA ARG A 82 14.04 -9.74 0.32
C ARG A 82 12.59 -10.08 0.60
N MET A 83 12.32 -11.34 0.92
CA MET A 83 11.06 -11.78 1.49
C MET A 83 11.10 -11.61 3.02
N LEU A 84 10.26 -10.73 3.55
CA LEU A 84 10.15 -10.50 4.99
C LEU A 84 9.23 -11.53 5.65
N ASN A 85 9.46 -11.76 6.96
CA ASN A 85 8.65 -12.63 7.81
C ASN A 85 8.62 -14.12 7.43
N LYS A 86 9.63 -14.65 6.71
CA LYS A 86 9.70 -16.07 6.33
C LYS A 86 9.46 -17.02 7.51
N GLY A 87 9.99 -16.70 8.70
CA GLY A 87 9.81 -17.51 9.91
C GLY A 87 8.44 -17.38 10.61
N LYS A 88 7.51 -16.54 10.09
CA LYS A 88 6.20 -16.30 10.73
C LYS A 88 5.02 -16.92 9.97
N GLY A 89 5.30 -17.68 8.93
CA GLY A 89 4.30 -18.35 8.10
C GLY A 89 3.72 -17.46 6.97
N PRO A 90 3.04 -18.09 5.98
CA PRO A 90 2.70 -17.49 4.69
C PRO A 90 1.69 -16.34 4.78
N ALA A 91 0.88 -16.28 5.83
CA ALA A 91 -0.10 -15.21 6.04
C ALA A 91 0.51 -13.81 6.16
N VAL A 92 1.82 -13.74 6.46
CA VAL A 92 2.54 -12.47 6.69
C VAL A 92 3.82 -12.36 5.87
N HIS A 93 4.14 -13.35 5.01
CA HIS A 93 5.22 -13.22 4.04
C HIS A 93 4.98 -11.97 3.21
N SER A 94 5.98 -11.16 3.05
CA SER A 94 5.85 -9.87 2.35
C SER A 94 7.14 -9.53 1.64
N LEU A 95 7.08 -9.42 0.33
CA LEU A 95 8.20 -9.02 -0.49
C LEU A 95 8.52 -7.54 -0.26
N ARG A 96 9.81 -7.22 -0.15
CA ARG A 96 10.35 -5.86 -0.10
C ARG A 96 11.53 -5.75 -1.03
N VAL A 97 11.52 -4.76 -1.89
CA VAL A 97 12.65 -4.45 -2.76
C VAL A 97 13.16 -3.05 -2.50
N GLN A 98 14.49 -2.91 -2.51
CA GLN A 98 15.16 -1.62 -2.59
C GLN A 98 15.27 -1.28 -4.07
N SER A 99 14.73 -0.13 -4.48
CA SER A 99 14.73 0.30 -5.88
C SER A 99 15.80 1.37 -6.12
N ASP A 100 16.31 1.42 -7.35
CA ASP A 100 17.04 2.58 -7.84
C ASP A 100 16.05 3.71 -8.07
N ARG A 101 16.13 4.77 -7.26
CA ARG A 101 15.18 5.88 -7.24
C ARG A 101 15.06 6.55 -8.62
N VAL A 102 16.18 6.80 -9.28
CA VAL A 102 16.21 7.51 -10.56
C VAL A 102 15.69 6.61 -11.69
N LYS A 103 16.09 5.35 -11.70
CA LYS A 103 15.60 4.39 -12.70
C LYS A 103 14.11 4.13 -12.57
N TYR A 104 13.59 4.05 -11.34
CA TYR A 104 12.16 3.91 -11.08
C TYR A 104 11.35 5.11 -11.62
N HIS A 105 11.80 6.32 -11.33
CA HIS A 105 11.21 7.54 -11.89
C HIS A 105 11.23 7.51 -13.43
N THR A 106 12.40 7.24 -14.02
CA THR A 106 12.57 7.20 -15.49
C THR A 106 11.68 6.14 -16.12
N PHE A 107 11.58 4.95 -15.52
CA PHE A 107 10.70 3.88 -15.97
C PHE A 107 9.24 4.33 -15.96
N MET A 108 8.74 4.83 -14.85
CA MET A 108 7.35 5.25 -14.71
C MET A 108 7.01 6.42 -15.63
N LYS A 109 7.92 7.40 -15.78
CA LYS A 109 7.75 8.50 -16.72
C LYS A 109 7.63 7.99 -18.16
N SER A 110 8.51 7.09 -18.57
CA SER A 110 8.46 6.48 -19.90
C SER A 110 7.16 5.71 -20.15
N VAL A 111 6.66 4.97 -19.15
CA VAL A 111 5.37 4.26 -19.26
C VAL A 111 4.22 5.25 -19.49
N LEU A 112 4.18 6.35 -18.73
CA LEU A 112 3.15 7.37 -18.91
C LEU A 112 3.24 8.03 -20.30
N GLU A 113 4.45 8.39 -20.76
CA GLU A 113 4.68 9.07 -22.04
C GLU A 113 4.30 8.20 -23.25
N HIS A 114 4.37 6.88 -23.13
CA HIS A 114 4.06 5.94 -24.21
C HIS A 114 2.67 5.28 -24.07
N THR A 115 1.87 5.70 -23.09
CA THR A 115 0.51 5.17 -22.94
C THR A 115 -0.46 5.95 -23.83
N GLU A 116 -1.17 5.24 -24.69
CA GLU A 116 -2.23 5.83 -25.53
C GLU A 116 -3.31 6.52 -24.70
N ASN A 117 -3.92 7.57 -25.24
CA ASN A 117 -4.96 8.39 -24.60
C ASN A 117 -4.50 9.13 -23.32
N LEU A 118 -3.19 9.26 -23.07
CA LEU A 118 -2.64 9.92 -21.88
C LEU A 118 -1.73 11.08 -22.24
N ASP A 119 -2.12 12.29 -21.83
CA ASP A 119 -1.28 13.49 -21.90
C ASP A 119 -0.65 13.78 -20.53
N ILE A 120 0.63 14.16 -20.53
CA ILE A 120 1.33 14.63 -19.33
C ILE A 120 1.54 16.14 -19.44
N LYS A 121 1.16 16.88 -18.40
CA LYS A 121 1.27 18.35 -18.39
C LYS A 121 1.98 18.84 -17.12
N GLN A 122 3.05 19.61 -17.30
CA GLN A 122 3.67 20.33 -16.20
C GLN A 122 2.95 21.65 -15.97
N ALA A 123 2.08 21.69 -14.97
CA ALA A 123 1.40 22.91 -14.55
C ALA A 123 0.88 22.77 -13.10
N GLU A 124 0.90 23.87 -12.35
CA GLU A 124 0.24 23.94 -11.05
C GLU A 124 -1.26 24.11 -11.25
N VAL A 125 -2.04 23.12 -10.77
CA VAL A 125 -3.50 23.24 -10.67
C VAL A 125 -3.83 24.05 -9.42
N THR A 126 -4.55 25.14 -9.59
CA THR A 126 -4.90 26.08 -8.50
C THR A 126 -6.36 25.99 -8.09
N GLU A 127 -7.23 25.52 -8.99
CA GLU A 127 -8.67 25.45 -8.74
C GLU A 127 -9.29 24.21 -9.37
N VAL A 128 -10.18 23.56 -8.61
CA VAL A 128 -11.13 22.56 -9.10
C VAL A 128 -12.48 23.26 -9.29
N CYS A 129 -13.04 23.15 -10.48
CA CYS A 129 -14.29 23.81 -10.84
C CYS A 129 -15.45 22.81 -10.79
N ALA A 130 -16.54 23.19 -10.14
CA ALA A 130 -17.77 22.42 -10.09
C ALA A 130 -18.99 23.33 -10.15
N GLU A 131 -20.05 22.88 -10.81
CA GLU A 131 -21.34 23.56 -10.89
C GLU A 131 -22.45 22.58 -10.50
N ASN A 132 -23.38 23.05 -9.68
CA ASN A 132 -24.50 22.23 -9.20
C ASN A 132 -24.08 20.87 -8.60
N GLY A 133 -22.96 20.82 -7.88
CA GLY A 133 -22.43 19.59 -7.28
C GLY A 133 -21.80 18.59 -8.26
N LYS A 134 -21.46 19.04 -9.48
CA LYS A 134 -20.80 18.21 -10.50
C LYS A 134 -19.55 18.91 -11.02
N ILE A 135 -18.48 18.14 -11.25
CA ILE A 135 -17.22 18.64 -11.85
C ILE A 135 -17.47 19.22 -13.23
N THR A 136 -16.80 20.36 -13.50
CA THR A 136 -16.76 20.99 -14.85
C THR A 136 -15.31 21.05 -15.37
N GLY A 137 -14.28 21.04 -14.52
CA GLY A 137 -12.90 21.07 -14.96
C GLY A 137 -11.94 21.56 -13.88
N ILE A 138 -10.76 21.98 -14.32
CA ILE A 138 -9.70 22.56 -13.48
C ILE A 138 -9.19 23.88 -14.06
N LYS A 139 -8.59 24.73 -13.19
CA LYS A 139 -7.79 25.89 -13.62
C LYS A 139 -6.34 25.73 -13.19
N THR A 140 -5.45 26.19 -14.02
CA THR A 140 -4.02 26.24 -13.73
C THR A 140 -3.58 27.65 -13.34
N ARG A 141 -2.42 27.74 -12.68
CA ARG A 141 -1.79 29.02 -12.30
C ARG A 141 -1.54 29.95 -13.48
N LEU A 142 -1.36 29.40 -14.69
CA LEU A 142 -1.16 30.18 -15.91
C LEU A 142 -2.47 30.71 -16.52
N GLY A 143 -3.60 30.45 -15.88
CA GLY A 143 -4.93 30.95 -16.31
C GLY A 143 -5.63 30.07 -17.34
N ALA A 144 -5.13 28.88 -17.66
CA ALA A 144 -5.80 27.91 -18.50
C ALA A 144 -6.94 27.21 -17.74
N PHE A 145 -8.09 27.05 -18.38
CA PHE A 145 -9.20 26.20 -17.96
C PHE A 145 -9.23 24.94 -18.83
N TYR A 146 -9.25 23.78 -18.19
CA TYR A 146 -9.39 22.48 -18.82
C TYR A 146 -10.72 21.86 -18.41
N PRO A 147 -11.69 21.77 -19.33
CA PRO A 147 -12.94 21.06 -19.06
C PRO A 147 -12.70 19.58 -18.83
N ALA A 148 -13.44 18.99 -17.88
CA ALA A 148 -13.29 17.58 -17.57
C ALA A 148 -14.61 16.91 -17.12
N GLY A 149 -14.77 15.64 -17.48
CA GLY A 149 -15.87 14.82 -16.99
C GLY A 149 -15.65 14.32 -15.56
N CYS A 150 -14.41 13.95 -15.21
CA CYS A 150 -13.99 13.57 -13.88
C CYS A 150 -12.62 14.19 -13.52
N VAL A 151 -12.40 14.46 -12.23
CA VAL A 151 -11.12 14.94 -11.68
C VAL A 151 -10.71 14.04 -10.52
N ILE A 152 -9.45 13.59 -10.50
CA ILE A 152 -8.87 12.76 -9.43
C ILE A 152 -7.76 13.53 -8.75
N ILE A 153 -7.89 13.79 -7.44
CA ILE A 153 -6.89 14.51 -6.64
C ILE A 153 -5.91 13.51 -6.00
N THR A 154 -4.63 13.65 -6.34
CA THR A 154 -3.54 12.75 -5.90
C THR A 154 -2.29 13.53 -5.48
N THR A 155 -2.47 14.68 -4.85
CA THR A 155 -1.47 15.72 -4.61
C THR A 155 -0.38 15.35 -3.59
N GLY A 156 -0.56 14.28 -2.83
CA GLY A 156 0.46 13.79 -1.89
C GLY A 156 0.88 14.84 -0.85
N THR A 157 2.19 14.91 -0.58
CA THR A 157 2.78 15.86 0.39
C THR A 157 3.00 17.25 -0.18
N TYR A 158 2.64 17.51 -1.44
CA TYR A 158 2.80 18.82 -2.08
C TYR A 158 1.64 19.77 -1.79
N LEU A 159 0.46 19.25 -1.38
CA LEU A 159 -0.71 20.08 -1.08
C LEU A 159 -0.52 20.81 0.26
N GLY A 160 -0.42 22.13 0.20
CA GLY A 160 -0.14 22.94 1.38
C GLY A 160 1.20 22.61 2.05
N GLY A 161 2.16 22.08 1.31
CA GLY A 161 3.42 21.55 1.81
C GLY A 161 4.24 22.57 2.57
N LYS A 162 4.73 22.22 3.78
CA LYS A 162 5.60 23.06 4.62
C LYS A 162 6.68 22.21 5.27
N ILE A 163 7.94 22.53 4.94
CA ILE A 163 9.12 21.85 5.48
C ILE A 163 9.54 22.50 6.80
N HIS A 164 10.03 21.66 7.74
CA HIS A 164 10.54 22.06 9.04
C HIS A 164 11.90 21.39 9.31
N ILE A 165 12.90 22.19 9.62
CA ILE A 165 14.25 21.77 10.03
C ILE A 165 14.65 22.67 11.21
N GLY A 166 14.60 22.17 12.43
CA GLY A 166 14.82 22.98 13.63
C GLY A 166 13.92 24.20 13.69
N GLU A 167 14.51 25.34 13.80
CA GLU A 167 13.85 26.65 13.87
C GLU A 167 13.34 27.13 12.51
N LEU A 168 13.92 26.62 11.42
CA LEU A 168 13.56 27.01 10.05
C LEU A 168 12.29 26.29 9.59
N ASN A 169 11.39 27.03 8.96
CA ASN A 169 10.27 26.46 8.21
C ASN A 169 9.99 27.30 6.95
N TYR A 170 9.57 26.61 5.87
CA TYR A 170 9.26 27.27 4.61
C TYR A 170 8.27 26.41 3.78
N GLN A 171 7.52 27.09 2.92
CA GLN A 171 6.57 26.43 2.02
C GLN A 171 7.31 25.76 0.87
N SER A 172 7.25 24.43 0.84
CA SER A 172 7.84 23.59 -0.20
C SER A 172 7.26 22.18 -0.12
N GLY A 173 7.31 21.47 -1.23
CA GLY A 173 7.18 20.02 -1.26
C GLY A 173 8.54 19.33 -1.07
N PRO A 174 8.58 18.01 -1.11
CA PRO A 174 9.83 17.23 -1.09
C PRO A 174 10.79 17.64 -2.22
N ASP A 175 12.09 17.47 -1.96
CA ASP A 175 13.17 17.77 -2.92
C ASP A 175 13.15 19.21 -3.48
N ASN A 176 12.64 20.17 -2.68
CA ASN A 176 12.50 21.59 -3.02
C ASN A 176 11.61 21.87 -4.25
N VAL A 177 10.74 20.93 -4.64
CA VAL A 177 9.68 21.21 -5.61
C VAL A 177 8.61 22.06 -4.94
N SER A 178 8.06 23.04 -5.64
CA SER A 178 7.05 23.97 -5.10
C SER A 178 5.86 23.26 -4.45
N ALA A 179 5.25 23.89 -3.44
CA ALA A 179 4.00 23.44 -2.84
C ALA A 179 2.78 24.03 -3.58
N ALA A 180 1.72 23.24 -3.71
CA ALA A 180 0.42 23.71 -4.22
C ALA A 180 -0.38 24.33 -3.05
N LEU A 181 -0.42 25.65 -2.97
CA LEU A 181 -1.05 26.37 -1.85
C LEU A 181 -2.49 26.74 -2.12
N GLN A 182 -2.79 27.24 -3.33
CA GLN A 182 -4.12 27.74 -3.69
C GLN A 182 -5.16 26.60 -3.82
N LEU A 183 -4.74 25.43 -4.23
CA LEU A 183 -5.63 24.29 -4.42
C LEU A 183 -6.33 23.85 -3.11
N THR A 184 -5.65 23.95 -1.96
CA THR A 184 -6.28 23.67 -0.66
C THR A 184 -7.50 24.55 -0.41
N GLU A 185 -7.39 25.84 -0.71
CA GLU A 185 -8.49 26.78 -0.52
C GLU A 185 -9.63 26.52 -1.50
N SER A 186 -9.31 26.21 -2.76
CA SER A 186 -10.31 25.80 -3.74
C SER A 186 -11.12 24.59 -3.28
N LEU A 187 -10.46 23.56 -2.72
CA LEU A 187 -11.12 22.36 -2.20
C LEU A 187 -12.00 22.67 -0.96
N ARG A 188 -11.56 23.58 -0.08
CA ARG A 188 -12.38 24.06 1.06
C ARG A 188 -13.64 24.81 0.57
N ASN A 189 -13.50 25.65 -0.44
CA ASN A 189 -14.62 26.40 -1.02
C ASN A 189 -15.65 25.48 -1.68
N LEU A 190 -15.24 24.31 -2.14
CA LEU A 190 -16.13 23.24 -2.59
C LEU A 190 -16.80 22.46 -1.43
N GLY A 191 -16.53 22.83 -0.17
CA GLY A 191 -17.12 22.23 1.02
C GLY A 191 -16.46 20.94 1.48
N LEU A 192 -15.21 20.66 1.06
CA LEU A 192 -14.46 19.51 1.54
C LEU A 192 -13.80 19.78 2.90
N SER A 193 -13.86 18.81 3.80
CA SER A 193 -13.24 18.88 5.13
C SER A 193 -11.76 18.56 5.04
N MET A 194 -10.93 19.58 5.10
CA MET A 194 -9.48 19.43 5.02
C MET A 194 -8.87 19.19 6.40
N ARG A 195 -7.85 18.32 6.45
CA ARG A 195 -7.04 17.99 7.61
C ARG A 195 -5.59 18.29 7.32
N ARG A 196 -4.75 18.36 8.37
CA ARG A 196 -3.33 18.56 8.24
C ARG A 196 -2.57 17.45 8.92
N PHE A 197 -1.71 16.77 8.17
CA PHE A 197 -0.83 15.72 8.66
C PHE A 197 0.64 16.08 8.50
N LYS A 198 1.51 15.34 9.16
CA LYS A 198 2.96 15.47 8.99
C LYS A 198 3.59 14.12 8.68
N THR A 199 4.66 14.13 7.94
CA THR A 199 5.60 13.01 7.81
C THR A 199 7.03 13.54 7.91
N GLY A 200 8.03 12.67 7.73
CA GLY A 200 9.41 13.08 7.76
C GLY A 200 10.30 12.10 7.01
N THR A 201 11.51 12.53 6.75
CA THR A 201 12.54 11.74 6.09
C THR A 201 13.87 11.89 6.82
N PRO A 202 14.75 10.86 6.88
CA PRO A 202 16.08 10.97 7.43
C PRO A 202 17.05 11.70 6.48
N ALA A 203 18.23 11.99 7.00
CA ALA A 203 19.32 12.53 6.21
C ALA A 203 19.77 11.54 5.13
N ARG A 204 20.26 12.06 4.00
CA ARG A 204 21.03 11.33 3.00
C ARG A 204 22.49 11.71 3.17
N VAL A 205 23.34 10.69 3.09
CA VAL A 205 24.76 10.82 3.39
C VAL A 205 25.61 10.28 2.26
N HIS A 206 26.84 10.78 2.15
CA HIS A 206 27.75 10.40 1.08
C HIS A 206 28.44 9.06 1.40
N LYS A 207 28.44 8.12 0.47
CA LYS A 207 29.04 6.78 0.57
C LYS A 207 30.48 6.79 1.12
N ARG A 208 31.34 7.72 0.64
CA ARG A 208 32.76 7.81 1.06
C ARG A 208 32.94 8.10 2.55
N SER A 209 31.91 8.62 3.21
CA SER A 209 31.94 9.00 4.62
C SER A 209 31.42 7.91 5.56
N ILE A 210 31.13 6.72 5.03
CA ILE A 210 30.57 5.58 5.75
C ILE A 210 31.64 4.49 5.86
N ASP A 211 31.88 3.97 7.06
CA ASP A 211 32.68 2.79 7.29
C ASP A 211 31.77 1.54 7.37
N PHE A 212 31.61 0.87 6.23
CA PHE A 212 30.79 -0.34 6.15
C PHE A 212 31.43 -1.55 6.86
N SER A 213 32.74 -1.55 7.09
CA SER A 213 33.47 -2.70 7.66
C SER A 213 33.05 -3.02 9.09
N VAL A 214 32.47 -2.07 9.79
CA VAL A 214 32.03 -2.19 11.19
C VAL A 214 30.51 -2.40 11.33
N MET A 215 29.78 -2.45 10.21
CA MET A 215 28.33 -2.64 10.16
C MET A 215 27.97 -4.10 9.88
N GLU A 216 26.74 -4.49 10.23
CA GLU A 216 26.18 -5.79 9.90
C GLU A 216 25.66 -5.77 8.46
N GLU A 217 26.19 -6.66 7.60
CA GLU A 217 25.73 -6.79 6.22
C GLU A 217 24.35 -7.43 6.13
N GLN A 218 23.51 -6.93 5.22
CA GLN A 218 22.22 -7.52 4.85
C GLN A 218 22.20 -7.84 3.36
N ASP A 219 22.33 -9.11 3.05
CA ASP A 219 22.18 -9.62 1.69
C ASP A 219 20.70 -9.69 1.27
N GLY A 220 20.47 -9.63 -0.04
CA GLY A 220 19.20 -10.00 -0.63
C GLY A 220 18.94 -11.51 -0.59
N ASP A 221 17.74 -11.93 -0.93
CA ASP A 221 17.41 -13.35 -1.03
C ASP A 221 18.13 -13.99 -2.24
N GLU A 222 18.57 -15.23 -2.08
CA GLU A 222 19.18 -16.01 -3.16
C GLU A 222 18.17 -16.28 -4.29
N TYR A 223 16.98 -16.74 -3.90
CA TYR A 223 15.85 -16.88 -4.83
C TYR A 223 14.96 -15.63 -4.77
N ILE A 224 14.86 -14.94 -5.90
CA ILE A 224 14.11 -13.67 -6.02
C ILE A 224 12.74 -13.94 -6.63
N THR A 225 11.71 -13.63 -5.87
CA THR A 225 10.33 -13.65 -6.33
C THR A 225 9.96 -12.29 -6.92
N PRO A 226 9.47 -12.17 -8.18
CA PRO A 226 9.03 -10.89 -8.75
C PRO A 226 7.73 -10.40 -8.11
N PHE A 227 7.42 -9.11 -8.21
CA PHE A 227 6.09 -8.58 -7.94
C PHE A 227 5.13 -8.84 -9.09
N CYS A 228 5.61 -8.64 -10.30
CA CYS A 228 4.79 -8.77 -11.51
C CYS A 228 4.53 -10.24 -11.86
N PHE A 229 3.27 -10.57 -12.21
CA PHE A 229 2.90 -11.90 -12.65
C PHE A 229 3.60 -12.30 -13.95
N ASP A 230 3.71 -11.36 -14.90
CA ASP A 230 4.34 -11.55 -16.21
C ASP A 230 5.74 -10.95 -16.24
N ASN A 231 6.55 -11.17 -15.20
CA ASN A 231 7.89 -10.62 -15.17
C ASN A 231 8.75 -11.13 -16.34
N THR A 232 9.35 -10.18 -17.07
CA THR A 232 10.30 -10.42 -18.16
C THR A 232 11.71 -9.92 -17.87
N PHE A 233 11.91 -9.31 -16.71
CA PHE A 233 13.20 -8.73 -16.31
C PHE A 233 14.11 -9.77 -15.67
N LYS A 234 15.42 -9.64 -15.87
CA LYS A 234 16.40 -10.41 -15.13
C LYS A 234 16.41 -9.96 -13.68
N LEU A 235 16.11 -10.88 -12.77
CA LEU A 235 16.07 -10.62 -11.34
C LEU A 235 17.43 -10.95 -10.71
N GLU A 236 18.12 -9.94 -10.18
CA GLU A 236 19.45 -10.08 -9.58
C GLU A 236 19.67 -9.04 -8.49
N ASN A 237 20.15 -9.47 -7.33
CA ASN A 237 20.60 -8.57 -6.28
C ASN A 237 21.95 -7.94 -6.68
N LYS A 238 22.03 -6.62 -6.65
CA LYS A 238 23.19 -5.85 -7.15
C LYS A 238 23.97 -5.17 -6.03
N VAL A 239 23.34 -5.03 -4.85
CA VAL A 239 23.90 -4.31 -3.71
C VAL A 239 23.56 -5.03 -2.42
N LYS A 240 24.32 -4.71 -1.37
CA LYS A 240 23.99 -5.02 0.02
C LYS A 240 23.42 -3.79 0.71
N CYS A 241 22.57 -4.00 1.70
CA CYS A 241 22.23 -3.00 2.72
C CYS A 241 22.99 -3.30 4.00
N TYR A 242 23.04 -2.33 4.91
CA TYR A 242 23.80 -2.47 6.15
C TYR A 242 22.96 -2.07 7.35
N VAL A 243 23.31 -2.61 8.52
CA VAL A 243 22.64 -2.32 9.78
C VAL A 243 23.65 -1.79 10.77
N THR A 244 23.26 -0.75 11.48
CA THR A 244 23.96 -0.23 12.66
C THR A 244 22.94 0.24 13.69
N TYR A 245 23.38 0.82 14.80
CA TYR A 245 22.51 1.13 15.93
C TYR A 245 22.86 2.48 16.54
N THR A 246 21.86 3.19 17.05
CA THR A 246 22.07 4.31 17.96
C THR A 246 22.67 3.83 19.28
N ASN A 247 23.19 4.73 20.08
CA ASN A 247 23.78 4.46 21.39
C ASN A 247 23.38 5.54 22.42
N ALA A 248 23.83 5.41 23.65
CA ALA A 248 23.49 6.31 24.74
C ALA A 248 23.89 7.79 24.43
N GLU A 249 25.02 8.02 23.76
CA GLU A 249 25.48 9.35 23.40
C GLU A 249 24.61 9.96 22.29
N THR A 250 24.19 9.14 21.30
CA THR A 250 23.20 9.55 20.29
C THR A 250 21.91 10.02 20.97
N HIS A 251 21.41 9.22 21.94
CA HIS A 251 20.19 9.54 22.67
C HIS A 251 20.32 10.82 23.49
N ARG A 252 21.45 10.99 24.20
CA ARG A 252 21.74 12.16 25.01
C ARG A 252 21.72 13.43 24.16
N ILE A 253 22.43 13.47 23.03
CA ILE A 253 22.46 14.63 22.14
C ILE A 253 21.06 15.01 21.66
N ILE A 254 20.24 14.01 21.29
CA ILE A 254 18.86 14.25 20.84
C ILE A 254 17.99 14.80 21.98
N LEU A 255 18.08 14.22 23.18
CA LEU A 255 17.31 14.66 24.34
C LEU A 255 17.68 16.07 24.79
N ASP A 256 18.97 16.43 24.77
CA ASP A 256 19.49 17.75 25.12
C ASP A 256 19.06 18.87 24.14
N ASN A 257 18.51 18.52 22.97
CA ASN A 257 18.07 19.44 21.93
C ASN A 257 16.58 19.31 21.56
N LEU A 258 15.75 18.69 22.40
CA LEU A 258 14.32 18.53 22.13
C LEU A 258 13.57 19.85 22.00
N ASP A 259 13.99 20.88 22.71
CA ASP A 259 13.45 22.25 22.64
C ASP A 259 13.62 22.88 21.25
N ARG A 260 14.64 22.43 20.49
CA ARG A 260 14.90 22.85 19.11
C ARG A 260 14.12 22.06 18.08
N SER A 261 13.51 20.92 18.48
CA SER A 261 12.66 20.13 17.58
C SER A 261 11.34 20.85 17.30
N PRO A 262 10.96 21.07 16.03
CA PRO A 262 9.68 21.68 15.68
C PRO A 262 8.46 20.95 16.26
N LEU A 263 8.57 19.64 16.42
CA LEU A 263 7.50 18.82 17.01
C LEU A 263 7.30 19.11 18.50
N TYR A 264 8.39 19.11 19.26
CA TYR A 264 8.35 19.34 20.72
C TYR A 264 8.18 20.82 21.08
N ALA A 265 8.64 21.71 20.22
CA ALA A 265 8.42 23.16 20.36
C ALA A 265 7.01 23.64 19.92
N GLY A 266 6.10 22.71 19.52
CA GLY A 266 4.73 23.05 19.12
C GLY A 266 4.61 23.80 17.79
N ARG A 267 5.66 23.84 16.95
CA ARG A 267 5.65 24.50 15.64
C ARG A 267 4.97 23.67 14.55
N ILE A 268 4.91 22.35 14.71
CA ILE A 268 4.20 21.40 13.85
C ILE A 268 2.81 21.20 14.42
N GLN A 269 1.78 21.47 13.61
CA GLN A 269 0.36 21.28 13.94
C GLN A 269 -0.17 19.94 13.45
N GLY A 270 0.42 19.38 12.39
CA GLY A 270 0.01 18.15 11.76
C GLY A 270 0.27 16.90 12.62
N VAL A 271 -0.70 15.99 12.65
CA VAL A 271 -0.54 14.70 13.32
C VAL A 271 0.39 13.81 12.49
N GLY A 272 1.38 13.18 13.16
CA GLY A 272 2.34 12.28 12.53
C GLY A 272 1.88 10.81 12.50
N PRO A 273 2.46 9.99 11.60
CA PRO A 273 2.13 8.58 11.51
C PRO A 273 2.68 7.79 12.70
N ARG A 274 1.83 6.97 13.31
CA ARG A 274 2.19 6.13 14.47
C ARG A 274 3.33 5.16 14.20
N TYR A 275 3.40 4.63 12.98
CA TYR A 275 4.35 3.57 12.59
C TYR A 275 5.60 4.07 11.86
N CYS A 276 5.78 5.37 11.75
CA CYS A 276 7.00 5.99 11.26
C CYS A 276 7.34 7.21 12.14
N PRO A 277 7.56 7.00 13.45
CA PRO A 277 7.93 8.08 14.35
C PRO A 277 9.33 8.60 13.98
N SER A 278 9.58 9.87 14.26
CA SER A 278 10.92 10.43 14.20
C SER A 278 11.84 9.76 15.24
N ILE A 279 13.16 9.91 15.09
CA ILE A 279 14.08 9.34 16.07
C ILE A 279 13.88 9.97 17.45
N GLU A 280 13.54 11.27 17.51
CA GLU A 280 13.19 11.96 18.76
C GLU A 280 12.00 11.28 19.45
N ASP A 281 10.92 10.99 18.69
CA ASP A 281 9.76 10.29 19.21
C ASP A 281 10.08 8.88 19.72
N LYS A 282 10.97 8.15 19.02
CA LYS A 282 11.38 6.80 19.45
C LYS A 282 12.12 6.85 20.77
N ILE A 283 13.07 7.78 20.93
CA ILE A 283 13.90 7.90 22.13
C ILE A 283 13.04 8.33 23.33
N VAL A 284 12.08 9.25 23.14
CA VAL A 284 11.20 9.69 24.22
C VAL A 284 10.20 8.61 24.61
N ARG A 285 9.54 7.96 23.62
CA ARG A 285 8.50 6.97 23.89
C ARG A 285 9.04 5.60 24.35
N PHE A 286 10.25 5.26 23.96
CA PHE A 286 10.91 3.99 24.26
C PHE A 286 12.25 4.24 24.97
N SER A 287 12.19 5.07 26.01
CA SER A 287 13.38 5.46 26.79
C SER A 287 14.07 4.30 27.52
N ASP A 288 13.37 3.16 27.68
CA ASP A 288 13.91 1.91 28.21
C ASP A 288 14.81 1.16 27.21
N LYS A 289 14.78 1.53 25.94
CA LYS A 289 15.59 0.89 24.90
C LYS A 289 16.99 1.52 24.83
N PRO A 290 18.07 0.73 25.04
CA PRO A 290 19.43 1.26 25.03
C PRO A 290 19.92 1.65 23.64
N ARG A 291 19.27 1.15 22.58
CA ARG A 291 19.60 1.41 21.18
C ARG A 291 18.40 1.23 20.26
N HIS A 292 18.41 1.93 19.15
CA HIS A 292 17.48 1.75 18.03
C HIS A 292 18.25 1.32 16.79
N GLN A 293 17.70 0.37 16.06
CA GLN A 293 18.25 -0.10 14.79
C GLN A 293 18.02 0.94 13.69
N LEU A 294 19.02 1.12 12.84
CA LEU A 294 18.92 1.85 11.59
C LEU A 294 19.50 1.03 10.43
N PHE A 295 18.96 1.26 9.25
CA PHE A 295 19.46 0.66 8.02
C PHE A 295 20.15 1.72 7.18
N VAL A 296 21.28 1.34 6.60
CA VAL A 296 22.07 2.17 5.69
C VAL A 296 21.88 1.60 4.29
N GLU A 297 21.13 2.29 3.45
CA GLU A 297 20.59 1.77 2.21
C GLU A 297 21.00 2.65 1.03
N PRO A 298 21.51 2.09 -0.09
CA PRO A 298 21.85 2.87 -1.29
C PRO A 298 20.58 3.40 -1.97
N MET A 299 20.64 4.63 -2.49
CA MET A 299 19.54 5.27 -3.20
C MET A 299 19.45 4.90 -4.68
N GLY A 300 20.49 4.24 -5.22
CA GLY A 300 20.59 3.80 -6.61
C GLY A 300 21.97 3.22 -6.90
N LEU A 301 22.17 2.77 -8.14
CA LEU A 301 23.45 2.20 -8.58
C LEU A 301 24.45 3.28 -9.03
N ASP A 302 23.94 4.36 -9.60
CA ASP A 302 24.75 5.41 -10.23
C ASP A 302 24.83 6.68 -9.34
N THR A 303 24.72 6.49 -8.01
CA THR A 303 24.83 7.57 -7.02
C THR A 303 25.56 7.08 -5.77
N ASP A 304 26.27 7.99 -5.12
CA ASP A 304 26.89 7.79 -3.81
C ASP A 304 25.99 8.23 -2.64
N GLU A 305 24.72 8.50 -2.91
CA GLU A 305 23.74 8.89 -1.90
C GLU A 305 23.21 7.66 -1.15
N TYR A 306 23.32 7.67 0.18
CA TYR A 306 22.82 6.62 1.07
C TYR A 306 21.73 7.15 2.00
N TYR A 307 20.69 6.35 2.21
CA TYR A 307 19.53 6.65 3.05
C TYR A 307 19.69 6.00 4.43
N LEU A 308 19.44 6.75 5.50
CA LEU A 308 19.54 6.28 6.88
C LEU A 308 18.17 5.91 7.44
N GLN A 309 17.59 4.78 7.03
CA GLN A 309 16.25 4.38 7.47
C GLN A 309 16.20 4.20 8.99
N GLY A 310 15.22 4.84 9.60
CA GLY A 310 15.03 4.78 11.06
C GLY A 310 15.48 6.05 11.79
N MET A 311 16.21 6.95 11.09
CA MET A 311 16.76 8.20 11.62
C MET A 311 16.02 9.45 11.11
N SER A 312 14.71 9.33 10.76
CA SER A 312 13.90 10.49 10.43
C SER A 312 13.91 11.49 11.59
N SER A 313 14.20 12.74 11.29
CA SER A 313 14.35 13.80 12.28
C SER A 313 13.88 15.14 11.72
N SER A 314 13.49 16.05 12.62
CA SER A 314 13.25 17.45 12.29
C SER A 314 14.19 18.40 13.07
N LEU A 315 15.15 17.86 13.79
CA LEU A 315 16.17 18.65 14.50
C LEU A 315 17.02 19.48 13.52
N PRO A 316 17.64 20.58 13.98
CA PRO A 316 18.51 21.39 13.13
C PRO A 316 19.71 20.60 12.60
N GLU A 317 20.26 21.00 11.47
CA GLU A 317 21.35 20.29 10.78
C GLU A 317 22.59 20.11 11.66
N ASP A 318 22.96 21.14 12.47
CA ASP A 318 24.09 21.07 13.40
C ASP A 318 23.91 19.95 14.45
N VAL A 319 22.70 19.70 14.88
CA VAL A 319 22.36 18.61 15.81
C VAL A 319 22.34 17.27 15.07
N GLN A 320 21.83 17.25 13.84
CA GLN A 320 21.83 16.03 13.02
C GLN A 320 23.26 15.51 12.79
N ILE A 321 24.20 16.39 12.44
CA ILE A 321 25.62 16.03 12.28
C ILE A 321 26.18 15.45 13.58
N LYS A 322 25.92 16.09 14.72
CA LYS A 322 26.43 15.66 16.03
C LYS A 322 25.95 14.27 16.40
N PHE A 323 24.63 14.01 16.36
CA PHE A 323 24.13 12.70 16.76
C PHE A 323 24.45 11.58 15.75
N LEU A 324 24.49 11.88 14.45
CA LEU A 324 24.87 10.88 13.44
C LEU A 324 26.32 10.43 13.63
N ARG A 325 27.23 11.35 13.97
CA ARG A 325 28.64 11.05 14.20
C ARG A 325 28.94 10.24 15.48
N THR A 326 27.97 10.03 16.33
CA THR A 326 28.09 9.10 17.46
C THR A 326 27.80 7.64 17.08
N ILE A 327 27.25 7.40 15.90
CA ILE A 327 26.82 6.08 15.47
C ILE A 327 27.97 5.33 14.81
N LYS A 328 28.17 4.07 15.19
CA LYS A 328 29.25 3.23 14.68
C LYS A 328 29.18 3.10 13.15
N GLY A 329 30.29 3.47 12.49
CA GLY A 329 30.43 3.50 11.04
C GLY A 329 29.96 4.80 10.38
N LEU A 330 29.47 5.79 11.17
CA LEU A 330 29.06 7.11 10.72
C LEU A 330 29.89 8.25 11.38
N GLU A 331 31.01 7.95 12.00
CA GLU A 331 31.82 8.91 12.78
C GLU A 331 32.31 10.10 11.93
N HIS A 332 32.50 9.85 10.64
CA HIS A 332 32.96 10.84 9.67
C HIS A 332 31.87 11.25 8.66
N VAL A 333 30.60 10.98 8.98
CA VAL A 333 29.48 11.16 8.05
C VAL A 333 29.40 12.58 7.48
N GLU A 334 29.20 12.65 6.16
CA GLU A 334 28.94 13.86 5.39
C GLU A 334 27.48 13.85 4.93
N ILE A 335 26.68 14.82 5.38
CA ILE A 335 25.29 14.96 4.97
C ILE A 335 25.22 15.58 3.57
N MET A 336 24.56 14.91 2.62
CA MET A 336 24.23 15.44 1.31
C MET A 336 22.89 16.17 1.31
N ARG A 337 21.91 15.66 2.09
CA ARG A 337 20.59 16.27 2.32
C ARG A 337 20.22 16.11 3.79
N PRO A 338 19.90 17.19 4.51
CA PRO A 338 19.46 17.06 5.90
C PRO A 338 18.12 16.33 6.00
N ALA A 339 17.87 15.71 7.15
CA ALA A 339 16.56 15.23 7.53
C ALA A 339 15.59 16.40 7.73
N TYR A 340 14.30 16.17 7.46
CA TYR A 340 13.27 17.18 7.67
C TYR A 340 11.92 16.54 8.00
N ALA A 341 11.04 17.31 8.64
CA ALA A 341 9.62 17.00 8.67
C ALA A 341 8.88 17.85 7.63
N ILE A 342 7.79 17.29 7.07
CA ILE A 342 6.91 18.02 6.17
C ILE A 342 5.47 17.88 6.64
N GLU A 343 4.78 19.01 6.76
CA GLU A 343 3.33 19.09 6.92
C GLU A 343 2.66 19.21 5.55
N TYR A 344 1.48 18.63 5.41
CA TYR A 344 0.70 18.66 4.18
C TYR A 344 -0.80 18.56 4.49
N ASP A 345 -1.63 19.01 3.53
CA ASP A 345 -3.07 18.96 3.66
C ASP A 345 -3.64 17.68 3.00
N CYS A 346 -4.71 17.15 3.58
CA CYS A 346 -5.45 15.99 3.10
C CYS A 346 -6.95 16.16 3.40
N CYS A 347 -7.81 15.36 2.77
CA CYS A 347 -9.25 15.40 3.03
C CYS A 347 -9.67 14.40 4.10
N ASP A 348 -10.88 14.55 4.65
CA ASP A 348 -11.50 13.54 5.48
C ASP A 348 -12.02 12.38 4.61
N PRO A 349 -11.47 11.15 4.72
CA PRO A 349 -11.87 10.05 3.85
C PRO A 349 -13.30 9.56 4.12
N LEU A 350 -13.96 9.97 5.20
CA LEU A 350 -15.38 9.72 5.44
C LEU A 350 -16.30 10.44 4.43
N GLU A 351 -15.78 11.44 3.69
CA GLU A 351 -16.50 12.12 2.63
C GLU A 351 -16.49 11.35 1.29
N LEU A 352 -15.80 10.20 1.23
CA LEU A 352 -15.70 9.35 0.04
C LEU A 352 -16.70 8.19 0.09
N TYR A 353 -17.20 7.80 -1.09
CA TYR A 353 -17.78 6.49 -1.32
C TYR A 353 -16.68 5.40 -1.40
N PRO A 354 -17.02 4.11 -1.28
CA PRO A 354 -16.06 3.04 -1.49
C PRO A 354 -15.45 2.99 -2.92
N THR A 355 -16.03 3.72 -3.86
CA THR A 355 -15.50 3.96 -5.21
C THR A 355 -14.39 5.00 -5.24
N LEU A 356 -14.09 5.66 -4.10
CA LEU A 356 -13.20 6.82 -3.93
C LEU A 356 -13.71 8.11 -4.56
N GLU A 357 -14.99 8.17 -4.97
CA GLU A 357 -15.68 9.39 -5.39
C GLU A 357 -16.18 10.17 -4.16
N PHE A 358 -16.12 11.51 -4.20
CA PHE A 358 -16.65 12.35 -3.14
C PHE A 358 -18.17 12.34 -3.11
N LYS A 359 -18.76 12.20 -1.92
CA LYS A 359 -20.24 12.18 -1.73
C LYS A 359 -20.93 13.46 -2.14
N LYS A 360 -20.25 14.60 -1.98
CA LYS A 360 -20.81 15.94 -2.23
C LYS A 360 -20.67 16.41 -3.69
N ILE A 361 -19.68 15.89 -4.41
CA ILE A 361 -19.30 16.40 -5.73
C ILE A 361 -19.16 15.24 -6.70
N SER A 362 -20.13 15.12 -7.60
CA SER A 362 -20.13 14.08 -8.63
C SER A 362 -18.99 14.29 -9.62
N GLY A 363 -18.22 13.24 -9.90
CA GLY A 363 -17.06 13.26 -10.78
C GLY A 363 -15.76 13.71 -10.11
N LEU A 364 -15.77 14.04 -8.81
CA LEU A 364 -14.55 14.29 -8.04
C LEU A 364 -14.14 13.04 -7.29
N PHE A 365 -12.88 12.60 -7.47
CA PHE A 365 -12.27 11.45 -6.80
C PHE A 365 -11.02 11.88 -6.02
N GLY A 366 -10.65 11.08 -5.03
CA GLY A 366 -9.40 11.28 -4.30
C GLY A 366 -8.62 9.97 -4.17
N ALA A 367 -7.26 10.04 -4.14
CA ALA A 367 -6.41 8.88 -3.90
C ALA A 367 -5.10 9.23 -3.20
N GLY A 368 -4.53 8.24 -2.52
CA GLY A 368 -3.23 8.33 -1.88
C GLY A 368 -3.22 9.15 -0.59
N GLN A 369 -2.16 9.92 -0.36
CA GLN A 369 -2.01 10.72 0.85
C GLN A 369 -3.10 11.79 1.00
N PHE A 370 -3.68 12.24 -0.10
CA PHE A 370 -4.82 13.14 -0.09
C PHE A 370 -6.01 12.53 0.70
N ASN A 371 -6.19 11.21 0.65
CA ASN A 371 -7.18 10.46 1.44
C ASN A 371 -6.64 9.98 2.79
N CYS A 372 -5.73 10.71 3.42
CA CYS A 372 -5.20 10.40 4.74
C CYS A 372 -4.33 9.12 4.84
N THR A 373 -3.81 8.55 3.76
CA THR A 373 -2.88 7.42 3.85
C THR A 373 -1.42 7.85 3.91
N SER A 374 -0.52 6.93 4.28
CA SER A 374 0.92 7.16 4.27
C SER A 374 1.63 5.91 3.75
N GLY A 375 2.14 5.98 2.53
CA GLY A 375 2.92 4.93 1.86
C GLY A 375 2.65 4.92 0.36
N TYR A 376 3.65 4.51 -0.41
CA TYR A 376 3.61 4.48 -1.87
C TYR A 376 2.61 3.45 -2.38
N GLU A 377 2.56 2.29 -1.72
CA GLU A 377 1.73 1.16 -2.08
C GLU A 377 0.25 1.43 -1.78
N GLU A 378 -0.05 2.08 -0.65
CA GLU A 378 -1.41 2.54 -0.33
C GLU A 378 -1.88 3.60 -1.33
N ALA A 379 -0.96 4.46 -1.78
CA ALA A 379 -1.26 5.49 -2.75
C ALA A 379 -1.57 4.88 -4.13
N ALA A 380 -0.70 3.98 -4.60
CA ALA A 380 -0.87 3.28 -5.87
C ALA A 380 -2.16 2.44 -5.91
N ALA A 381 -2.44 1.69 -4.83
CA ALA A 381 -3.67 0.90 -4.69
C ALA A 381 -4.95 1.74 -4.80
N GLN A 382 -4.98 2.91 -4.16
CA GLN A 382 -6.11 3.84 -4.31
C GLN A 382 -6.16 4.46 -5.71
N GLY A 383 -4.98 4.76 -6.30
CA GLY A 383 -4.88 5.32 -7.63
C GLY A 383 -5.54 4.46 -8.69
N VAL A 384 -5.21 3.17 -8.75
CA VAL A 384 -5.81 2.26 -9.75
C VAL A 384 -7.33 2.17 -9.58
N ILE A 385 -7.84 2.13 -8.33
CA ILE A 385 -9.29 2.07 -8.07
C ILE A 385 -9.98 3.38 -8.47
N ALA A 386 -9.40 4.53 -8.13
CA ALA A 386 -9.97 5.83 -8.51
C ALA A 386 -9.98 6.02 -10.04
N GLY A 387 -8.88 5.67 -10.73
CA GLY A 387 -8.77 5.75 -12.18
C GLY A 387 -9.76 4.84 -12.89
N MET A 388 -9.85 3.57 -12.45
CA MET A 388 -10.82 2.61 -12.97
C MET A 388 -12.26 3.11 -12.78
N ASN A 389 -12.61 3.60 -11.59
CA ASN A 389 -13.96 4.04 -11.28
C ASN A 389 -14.34 5.36 -11.97
N ALA A 390 -13.39 6.27 -12.16
CA ALA A 390 -13.62 7.46 -12.99
C ALA A 390 -13.91 7.08 -14.45
N ALA A 391 -13.14 6.14 -15.02
CA ALA A 391 -13.39 5.63 -16.36
C ALA A 391 -14.74 4.90 -16.48
N MET A 392 -15.10 4.07 -15.50
CA MET A 392 -16.42 3.40 -15.48
C MET A 392 -17.56 4.41 -15.42
N LYS A 393 -17.42 5.48 -14.62
CA LYS A 393 -18.40 6.56 -14.52
C LYS A 393 -18.57 7.28 -15.86
N ILE A 394 -17.49 7.66 -16.54
CA ILE A 394 -17.51 8.29 -17.87
C ILE A 394 -18.23 7.41 -18.89
N LYS A 395 -17.98 6.09 -18.82
CA LYS A 395 -18.59 5.12 -19.75
C LYS A 395 -20.01 4.69 -19.36
N GLY A 396 -20.58 5.20 -18.26
CA GLY A 396 -21.89 4.79 -17.77
C GLY A 396 -21.97 3.30 -17.37
N ARG A 397 -20.83 2.71 -16.95
CA ARG A 397 -20.74 1.31 -16.54
C ARG A 397 -20.70 1.18 -15.02
N GLU A 398 -20.95 -0.03 -14.52
CA GLU A 398 -20.82 -0.36 -13.10
C GLU A 398 -19.41 -0.07 -12.58
N GLN A 399 -19.33 0.67 -11.47
CA GLN A 399 -18.08 0.95 -10.77
C GLN A 399 -17.66 -0.25 -9.91
N TYR A 400 -16.34 -0.43 -9.73
CA TYR A 400 -15.79 -1.48 -8.89
C TYR A 400 -15.64 -1.01 -7.45
N ILE A 401 -16.20 -1.77 -6.52
CA ILE A 401 -16.01 -1.61 -5.08
C ILE A 401 -15.16 -2.79 -4.59
N PRO A 402 -13.90 -2.55 -4.16
CA PRO A 402 -13.07 -3.61 -3.62
C PRO A 402 -13.63 -4.16 -2.31
N ASP A 403 -13.77 -5.49 -2.24
CA ASP A 403 -14.26 -6.17 -1.04
C ASP A 403 -13.11 -6.52 -0.09
N ARG A 404 -13.25 -6.15 1.20
CA ARG A 404 -12.27 -6.45 2.26
C ARG A 404 -12.07 -7.95 2.53
N THR A 405 -13.02 -8.79 2.12
CA THR A 405 -12.89 -10.25 2.23
C THR A 405 -12.06 -10.85 1.10
N THR A 406 -11.83 -10.11 0.03
CA THR A 406 -11.13 -10.56 -1.17
C THR A 406 -9.80 -9.86 -1.40
N SER A 407 -9.54 -8.71 -0.75
CA SER A 407 -8.29 -7.97 -0.95
C SER A 407 -7.87 -7.09 0.23
N PHE A 408 -6.56 -6.86 0.34
CA PHE A 408 -5.99 -5.81 1.20
C PHE A 408 -6.37 -4.42 0.69
N ILE A 409 -6.50 -4.23 -0.63
CA ILE A 409 -7.02 -2.99 -1.23
C ILE A 409 -8.44 -2.74 -0.73
N GLY A 410 -9.30 -3.77 -0.68
CA GLY A 410 -10.64 -3.66 -0.11
C GLY A 410 -10.61 -3.34 1.39
N THR A 411 -9.73 -3.98 2.15
CA THR A 411 -9.54 -3.66 3.58
C THR A 411 -9.10 -2.21 3.78
N LEU A 412 -8.16 -1.72 2.98
CA LEU A 412 -7.66 -0.34 2.99
C LEU A 412 -8.80 0.67 2.76
N ILE A 413 -9.54 0.50 1.67
CA ILE A 413 -10.59 1.44 1.28
C ILE A 413 -11.77 1.39 2.26
N ASP A 414 -12.20 0.20 2.66
CA ASP A 414 -13.29 0.08 3.65
C ASP A 414 -12.91 0.74 4.99
N ASP A 415 -11.69 0.55 5.49
CA ASP A 415 -11.23 1.23 6.71
C ASP A 415 -11.24 2.76 6.56
N LEU A 416 -10.81 3.31 5.41
CA LEU A 416 -10.80 4.75 5.17
C LEU A 416 -12.21 5.34 5.18
N VAL A 417 -13.13 4.77 4.40
CA VAL A 417 -14.45 5.36 4.17
C VAL A 417 -15.47 5.05 5.27
N THR A 418 -15.18 4.05 6.14
CA THR A 418 -16.09 3.66 7.23
C THR A 418 -15.60 4.07 8.62
N LYS A 419 -14.27 4.00 8.87
CA LYS A 419 -13.67 4.33 10.16
C LYS A 419 -13.06 5.73 10.20
N GLY A 420 -12.66 6.25 9.02
CA GLY A 420 -11.91 7.49 8.92
C GLY A 420 -10.51 7.38 9.51
N CYS A 421 -9.81 8.51 9.60
CA CYS A 421 -8.43 8.56 10.08
C CYS A 421 -8.24 9.71 11.07
N VAL A 422 -7.68 9.44 12.23
CA VAL A 422 -7.22 10.47 13.20
C VAL A 422 -5.72 10.73 13.06
N GLU A 423 -5.00 9.81 12.43
CA GLU A 423 -3.57 9.85 12.10
C GLU A 423 -3.38 9.27 10.69
N PRO A 424 -2.25 9.53 10.00
CA PRO A 424 -1.98 8.97 8.68
C PRO A 424 -2.14 7.44 8.68
N TYR A 425 -3.08 6.94 7.89
CA TYR A 425 -3.36 5.50 7.80
C TYR A 425 -2.20 4.77 7.12
N ARG A 426 -1.85 3.64 7.68
CA ARG A 426 -0.88 2.71 7.11
C ARG A 426 -1.43 1.29 7.12
N MET A 427 -1.35 0.60 5.98
CA MET A 427 -1.76 -0.79 5.88
C MET A 427 -0.81 -1.70 6.65
N MET A 428 -1.38 -2.60 7.45
CA MET A 428 -0.68 -3.61 8.23
C MET A 428 -1.42 -4.94 8.15
N THR A 429 -0.70 -6.05 8.29
CA THR A 429 -1.31 -7.40 8.27
C THR A 429 -2.35 -7.61 9.37
N SER A 430 -2.25 -6.88 10.49
CA SER A 430 -3.20 -6.92 11.59
C SER A 430 -4.55 -6.26 11.30
N ARG A 431 -4.64 -5.45 10.23
CA ARG A 431 -5.89 -4.78 9.84
C ARG A 431 -6.85 -5.68 9.08
N SER A 432 -6.33 -6.75 8.48
CA SER A 432 -7.16 -7.76 7.82
C SER A 432 -7.46 -8.91 8.78
N GLU A 433 -8.72 -9.24 8.91
CA GLU A 433 -9.23 -10.40 9.64
C GLU A 433 -8.92 -11.72 8.90
N TYR A 434 -8.70 -11.64 7.58
CA TYR A 434 -8.59 -12.80 6.67
C TYR A 434 -7.20 -12.94 6.04
N ARG A 435 -6.15 -12.50 6.74
CA ARG A 435 -4.76 -12.42 6.21
C ARG A 435 -4.22 -13.75 5.64
N LEU A 436 -4.72 -14.91 6.08
CA LEU A 436 -4.33 -16.21 5.52
C LEU A 436 -4.96 -16.47 4.14
N LEU A 437 -6.13 -15.87 3.87
CA LEU A 437 -6.77 -15.91 2.55
C LEU A 437 -6.26 -14.81 1.62
N LEU A 438 -5.77 -13.70 2.20
CA LEU A 438 -5.30 -12.53 1.45
C LEU A 438 -3.77 -12.49 1.36
N ARG A 439 -3.14 -13.64 1.09
CA ARG A 439 -1.69 -13.73 0.94
C ARG A 439 -1.22 -13.06 -0.35
N GLN A 440 0.06 -12.68 -0.38
CA GLN A 440 0.67 -12.13 -1.60
C GLN A 440 0.80 -13.17 -2.72
N ASP A 441 1.05 -14.46 -2.38
CA ASP A 441 1.23 -15.55 -3.34
C ASP A 441 -0.05 -15.88 -4.11
N ASN A 442 -1.23 -15.61 -3.56
CA ASN A 442 -2.52 -15.88 -4.19
C ASN A 442 -3.26 -14.63 -4.69
N ALA A 443 -2.62 -13.47 -4.74
CA ALA A 443 -3.24 -12.24 -5.24
C ALA A 443 -3.80 -12.41 -6.67
N ASN A 444 -3.05 -13.11 -7.52
CA ASN A 444 -3.43 -13.39 -8.90
C ASN A 444 -4.76 -14.15 -8.99
N ASP A 445 -4.99 -15.15 -8.14
CA ASP A 445 -6.22 -15.95 -8.16
C ASP A 445 -7.46 -15.13 -7.80
N ARG A 446 -7.26 -14.13 -6.94
CA ARG A 446 -8.34 -13.29 -6.42
C ARG A 446 -8.69 -12.13 -7.36
N LEU A 447 -7.69 -11.52 -8.02
CA LEU A 447 -7.85 -10.22 -8.65
C LEU A 447 -7.55 -10.16 -10.16
N ILE A 448 -6.80 -11.08 -10.77
CA ILE A 448 -6.66 -11.12 -12.25
C ILE A 448 -8.03 -11.26 -12.93
N PRO A 449 -8.96 -12.12 -12.47
CA PRO A 449 -10.30 -12.19 -13.06
C PRO A 449 -11.07 -10.86 -12.96
N VAL A 450 -10.84 -10.09 -11.88
CA VAL A 450 -11.44 -8.76 -11.71
C VAL A 450 -10.82 -7.77 -12.69
N GLY A 451 -9.49 -7.68 -12.75
CA GLY A 451 -8.79 -6.81 -13.69
C GLY A 451 -9.19 -7.07 -15.15
N HIS A 452 -9.35 -8.34 -15.52
CA HIS A 452 -9.84 -8.75 -16.84
C HIS A 452 -11.30 -8.34 -17.08
N LYS A 453 -12.21 -8.59 -16.14
CA LYS A 453 -13.63 -8.18 -16.23
C LYS A 453 -13.78 -6.68 -16.51
N PHE A 454 -12.96 -5.85 -15.88
CA PHE A 454 -13.01 -4.40 -16.05
C PHE A 454 -12.18 -3.89 -17.23
N GLY A 455 -11.32 -4.73 -17.84
CA GLY A 455 -10.56 -4.42 -19.06
C GLY A 455 -9.16 -3.85 -18.84
N LEU A 456 -8.61 -3.95 -17.61
CA LEU A 456 -7.22 -3.57 -17.30
C LEU A 456 -6.22 -4.71 -17.55
N ILE A 457 -6.66 -5.95 -17.56
CA ILE A 457 -5.87 -7.14 -17.87
C ILE A 457 -6.28 -7.63 -19.27
N SER A 458 -5.28 -7.85 -20.15
CA SER A 458 -5.53 -8.34 -21.50
C SER A 458 -5.92 -9.82 -21.52
N ASP A 459 -6.54 -10.24 -22.64
CA ASP A 459 -6.93 -11.65 -22.86
C ASP A 459 -5.71 -12.58 -22.79
N GLU A 460 -4.55 -12.18 -23.34
CA GLU A 460 -3.33 -12.97 -23.35
C GLU A 460 -2.81 -13.18 -21.91
N ARG A 461 -2.81 -12.12 -21.09
CA ARG A 461 -2.41 -12.21 -19.68
C ARG A 461 -3.37 -13.07 -18.88
N TYR A 462 -4.67 -12.97 -19.16
CA TYR A 462 -5.70 -13.80 -18.53
C TYR A 462 -5.55 -15.27 -18.91
N GLN A 463 -5.24 -15.58 -20.18
CA GLN A 463 -5.00 -16.96 -20.62
C GLN A 463 -3.77 -17.58 -19.93
N ARG A 464 -2.64 -16.86 -19.85
CA ARG A 464 -1.46 -17.33 -19.09
C ARG A 464 -1.80 -17.61 -17.61
N PHE A 465 -2.65 -16.80 -17.02
CA PHE A 465 -3.12 -17.05 -15.65
C PHE A 465 -3.94 -18.35 -15.57
N LEU A 466 -4.85 -18.59 -16.50
CA LEU A 466 -5.65 -19.82 -16.54
C LEU A 466 -4.79 -21.06 -16.74
N GLU A 467 -3.77 -20.99 -17.60
CA GLU A 467 -2.80 -22.07 -17.81
C GLU A 467 -2.05 -22.43 -16.52
N ARG A 468 -1.49 -21.42 -15.82
CA ARG A 468 -0.78 -21.64 -14.55
C ARG A 468 -1.70 -22.20 -13.46
N LYS A 469 -2.93 -21.70 -13.39
CA LYS A 469 -3.95 -22.23 -12.48
C LYS A 469 -4.26 -23.69 -12.77
N ASN A 470 -4.43 -24.06 -14.04
CA ASN A 470 -4.68 -25.43 -14.45
C ASN A 470 -3.52 -26.37 -14.09
N ILE A 471 -2.26 -25.92 -14.24
CA ILE A 471 -1.08 -26.69 -13.81
C ILE A 471 -1.16 -26.97 -12.30
N LEU A 472 -1.43 -25.95 -11.48
CA LEU A 472 -1.58 -26.10 -10.02
C LEU A 472 -2.72 -27.06 -9.63
N ASP A 473 -3.88 -26.92 -10.28
CA ASP A 473 -5.08 -27.73 -10.02
C ASP A 473 -4.84 -29.19 -10.42
N ASN A 474 -4.22 -29.44 -11.58
CA ASN A 474 -3.87 -30.77 -12.06
C ASN A 474 -2.90 -31.46 -11.11
N GLU A 475 -1.83 -30.78 -10.69
CA GLU A 475 -0.88 -31.35 -9.76
C GLU A 475 -1.49 -31.59 -8.38
N THR A 476 -2.31 -30.67 -7.88
CA THR A 476 -3.04 -30.87 -6.62
C THR A 476 -3.91 -32.14 -6.68
N ASN A 477 -4.59 -32.38 -7.81
CA ASN A 477 -5.42 -33.56 -8.00
C ASN A 477 -4.60 -34.84 -8.20
N ARG A 478 -3.43 -34.73 -8.83
CA ARG A 478 -2.51 -35.85 -9.02
C ARG A 478 -1.96 -36.39 -7.70
N ILE A 479 -1.40 -35.49 -6.86
CA ILE A 479 -0.77 -35.87 -5.57
C ILE A 479 -1.78 -36.38 -4.53
N LYS A 480 -3.07 -36.06 -4.65
CA LYS A 480 -4.13 -36.67 -3.85
C LYS A 480 -4.27 -38.17 -4.16
N LYS A 481 -3.95 -38.60 -5.38
CA LYS A 481 -4.05 -39.98 -5.85
C LYS A 481 -2.74 -40.74 -5.80
N ALA A 482 -1.61 -40.06 -6.00
CA ALA A 482 -0.27 -40.60 -5.99
C ALA A 482 0.07 -41.24 -4.63
N THR A 483 0.80 -42.36 -4.66
CA THR A 483 1.25 -43.09 -3.47
C THR A 483 2.75 -43.24 -3.54
N ILE A 484 3.42 -42.83 -2.49
CA ILE A 484 4.88 -42.99 -2.30
C ILE A 484 5.08 -44.27 -1.50
N TYR A 485 5.94 -45.17 -2.02
CA TYR A 485 6.28 -46.40 -1.36
C TYR A 485 7.58 -46.30 -0.56
N PRO A 486 7.72 -47.04 0.55
CA PRO A 486 8.94 -47.01 1.35
C PRO A 486 10.13 -47.54 0.54
N CYS A 487 11.24 -46.81 0.60
CA CYS A 487 12.59 -47.25 0.21
C CYS A 487 13.59 -46.71 1.21
N GLU A 488 14.81 -47.21 1.16
CA GLU A 488 15.87 -46.86 2.13
C GLU A 488 16.19 -45.37 2.04
N GLU A 489 16.34 -44.82 0.85
CA GLU A 489 16.68 -43.41 0.57
C GLU A 489 15.59 -42.47 1.09
N LEU A 490 14.31 -42.78 0.83
CA LEU A 490 13.19 -41.99 1.33
C LEU A 490 13.17 -41.97 2.85
N ASN A 491 13.30 -43.13 3.49
CA ASN A 491 13.28 -43.21 4.97
C ASN A 491 14.44 -42.48 5.59
N LYS A 492 15.65 -42.57 5.02
CA LYS A 492 16.83 -41.78 5.46
C LYS A 492 16.56 -40.27 5.31
N MET A 493 15.95 -39.82 4.23
CA MET A 493 15.59 -38.41 4.04
C MET A 493 14.54 -37.98 5.08
N LEU A 494 13.50 -38.78 5.34
CA LEU A 494 12.48 -38.47 6.35
C LEU A 494 13.09 -38.35 7.76
N GLU A 495 13.95 -39.28 8.14
CA GLU A 495 14.67 -39.27 9.44
C GLU A 495 15.61 -38.05 9.55
N SER A 496 16.36 -37.73 8.50
CA SER A 496 17.26 -36.56 8.49
C SER A 496 16.51 -35.24 8.66
N LYS A 497 15.25 -35.17 8.23
CA LYS A 497 14.35 -34.03 8.44
C LYS A 497 13.57 -34.08 9.75
N GLY A 498 13.85 -35.05 10.63
CA GLY A 498 13.22 -35.16 11.94
C GLY A 498 11.78 -35.62 11.90
N THR A 499 11.36 -36.40 10.88
CA THR A 499 10.03 -36.98 10.76
C THR A 499 10.08 -38.50 10.68
N SER A 500 8.98 -39.18 11.02
CA SER A 500 8.95 -40.64 11.09
C SER A 500 9.06 -41.28 9.70
N PRO A 501 9.86 -42.37 9.54
CA PRO A 501 9.91 -43.17 8.34
C PRO A 501 8.55 -43.81 8.07
N ILE A 502 8.36 -44.31 6.85
CA ILE A 502 7.16 -45.05 6.45
C ILE A 502 7.48 -46.52 6.22
N THR A 503 6.54 -47.40 6.56
CA THR A 503 6.64 -48.86 6.40
C THR A 503 5.73 -49.42 5.33
N GLN A 504 4.80 -48.64 4.85
CA GLN A 504 3.83 -48.98 3.79
C GLN A 504 3.61 -47.79 2.86
N GLY A 505 2.98 -48.00 1.72
CA GLY A 505 2.64 -46.93 0.80
C GLY A 505 1.74 -45.88 1.47
N VAL A 506 2.16 -44.60 1.36
CA VAL A 506 1.43 -43.46 1.90
C VAL A 506 1.12 -42.49 0.76
N LYS A 507 -0.03 -41.83 0.81
CA LYS A 507 -0.38 -40.80 -0.19
C LYS A 507 0.63 -39.66 -0.17
N PHE A 508 1.03 -39.19 -1.36
CA PHE A 508 1.95 -38.06 -1.51
C PHE A 508 1.49 -36.87 -0.68
N ILE A 509 0.19 -36.51 -0.79
CA ILE A 509 -0.38 -35.37 -0.05
C ILE A 509 -0.27 -35.51 1.48
N GLU A 510 -0.37 -36.73 2.02
CA GLU A 510 -0.28 -36.94 3.47
C GLU A 510 1.16 -36.79 3.99
N LEU A 511 2.17 -37.15 3.18
CA LEU A 511 3.56 -36.85 3.48
C LEU A 511 3.85 -35.36 3.37
N LEU A 512 3.31 -34.68 2.35
CA LEU A 512 3.49 -33.24 2.15
C LEU A 512 2.83 -32.39 3.24
N LYS A 513 1.81 -32.89 3.93
CA LYS A 513 1.22 -32.23 5.11
C LYS A 513 2.17 -32.16 6.31
N ARG A 514 3.23 -32.96 6.34
CA ARG A 514 4.24 -32.92 7.41
C ARG A 514 5.02 -31.58 7.31
N PRO A 515 5.14 -30.79 8.37
CA PRO A 515 5.77 -29.46 8.31
C PRO A 515 7.21 -29.46 7.77
N GLN A 516 7.97 -30.54 8.02
CA GLN A 516 9.37 -30.68 7.66
C GLN A 516 9.61 -31.08 6.21
N ILE A 517 8.57 -31.52 5.49
CA ILE A 517 8.66 -32.09 4.15
C ILE A 517 8.18 -31.10 3.12
N ASP A 518 8.98 -30.89 2.08
CA ASP A 518 8.67 -30.04 0.94
C ASP A 518 8.30 -30.88 -0.28
N TYR A 519 7.64 -30.27 -1.26
CA TYR A 519 7.24 -30.96 -2.49
C TYR A 519 8.44 -31.61 -3.21
N ARG A 520 9.55 -30.88 -3.31
CA ARG A 520 10.77 -31.35 -3.98
C ARG A 520 11.41 -32.56 -3.29
N ASP A 521 11.26 -32.68 -1.99
CA ASP A 521 11.73 -33.86 -1.23
C ASP A 521 11.04 -35.14 -1.65
N LEU A 522 9.75 -35.04 -2.02
CA LEU A 522 8.95 -36.18 -2.40
C LEU A 522 8.94 -36.43 -3.91
N ALA A 523 9.04 -35.37 -4.71
CA ALA A 523 8.99 -35.45 -6.17
C ALA A 523 10.10 -36.35 -6.75
N GLN A 524 11.28 -36.40 -6.13
CA GLN A 524 12.36 -37.30 -6.55
C GLN A 524 12.06 -38.80 -6.37
N PHE A 525 11.03 -39.15 -5.59
CA PHE A 525 10.57 -40.52 -5.36
C PHE A 525 9.25 -40.84 -6.11
N ASP A 526 8.84 -39.97 -7.02
CA ASP A 526 7.63 -40.13 -7.83
C ASP A 526 7.97 -39.90 -9.31
N GLU A 527 8.10 -40.97 -10.07
CA GLU A 527 8.47 -40.95 -11.50
C GLU A 527 7.51 -40.12 -12.38
N ASN A 528 6.29 -39.87 -11.88
CA ASN A 528 5.29 -39.08 -12.57
C ASN A 528 5.21 -37.61 -12.08
N ALA A 529 6.11 -37.18 -11.19
CA ALA A 529 6.13 -35.80 -10.73
C ALA A 529 6.56 -34.85 -11.85
N PRO A 530 5.74 -33.83 -12.19
CA PRO A 530 6.13 -32.85 -13.20
C PRO A 530 7.20 -31.90 -12.66
N GLU A 531 7.99 -31.34 -13.57
CA GLU A 531 8.82 -30.20 -13.24
C GLU A 531 7.92 -28.95 -13.11
N LEU A 532 7.96 -28.30 -11.96
CA LEU A 532 7.13 -27.15 -11.64
C LEU A 532 7.97 -25.92 -11.33
N GLU A 533 7.47 -24.76 -11.69
CA GLU A 533 8.05 -23.48 -11.28
C GLU A 533 7.94 -23.31 -9.75
N HIS A 534 8.91 -22.59 -9.18
CA HIS A 534 9.05 -22.44 -7.75
C HIS A 534 7.81 -21.85 -7.07
N ASP A 535 7.20 -20.83 -7.67
CA ASP A 535 6.01 -20.17 -7.13
C ASP A 535 4.76 -21.06 -7.17
N ILE A 536 4.66 -21.99 -8.13
CA ILE A 536 3.61 -23.00 -8.18
C ILE A 536 3.79 -24.01 -7.04
N ILE A 537 5.05 -24.43 -6.79
CA ILE A 537 5.37 -25.33 -5.67
C ILE A 537 5.02 -24.65 -4.34
N ASP A 538 5.50 -23.43 -4.11
CA ASP A 538 5.22 -22.69 -2.88
C ASP A 538 3.73 -22.58 -2.61
N LYS A 539 2.95 -22.25 -3.63
CA LYS A 539 1.51 -22.11 -3.54
C LYS A 539 0.80 -23.45 -3.28
N LEU A 540 1.25 -24.53 -3.95
CA LEU A 540 0.77 -25.88 -3.73
C LEU A 540 0.95 -26.31 -2.28
N GLU A 541 2.16 -26.13 -1.75
CA GLU A 541 2.51 -26.48 -0.37
C GLU A 541 1.69 -25.68 0.65
N ILE A 542 1.57 -24.38 0.46
CA ILE A 542 0.79 -23.53 1.36
C ILE A 542 -0.68 -23.98 1.37
N ASN A 543 -1.27 -24.23 0.20
CA ASN A 543 -2.67 -24.65 0.09
C ASN A 543 -2.91 -25.98 0.81
N ILE A 544 -1.97 -26.92 0.76
CA ILE A 544 -2.10 -28.24 1.38
C ILE A 544 -1.82 -28.17 2.89
N LYS A 545 -0.71 -27.56 3.30
CA LYS A 545 -0.33 -27.49 4.72
C LYS A 545 -1.30 -26.66 5.56
N TYR A 546 -1.95 -25.66 4.97
CA TYR A 546 -2.89 -24.77 5.66
C TYR A 546 -4.36 -25.02 5.31
N GLU A 547 -4.71 -26.13 4.61
CA GLU A 547 -6.05 -26.47 4.13
C GLU A 547 -7.14 -26.28 5.20
N GLY A 548 -6.94 -26.81 6.41
CA GLY A 548 -7.90 -26.73 7.51
C GLY A 548 -8.16 -25.29 7.98
N TYR A 549 -7.09 -24.50 8.09
CA TYR A 549 -7.21 -23.08 8.49
C TYR A 549 -7.88 -22.24 7.41
N ILE A 550 -7.56 -22.49 6.14
CA ILE A 550 -8.17 -21.84 4.98
C ILE A 550 -9.67 -22.09 4.97
N LYS A 551 -10.09 -23.36 5.14
CA LYS A 551 -11.50 -23.74 5.21
C LYS A 551 -12.26 -23.00 6.31
N THR A 552 -11.72 -22.98 7.53
CA THR A 552 -12.33 -22.25 8.67
C THR A 552 -12.49 -20.75 8.39
N GLN A 553 -11.48 -20.12 7.74
CA GLN A 553 -11.59 -18.70 7.39
C GLN A 553 -12.62 -18.46 6.28
N THR A 554 -12.72 -19.35 5.30
CA THR A 554 -13.73 -19.28 4.23
C THR A 554 -15.14 -19.30 4.79
N GLU A 555 -15.42 -20.21 5.72
CA GLU A 555 -16.71 -20.30 6.40
C GLU A 555 -17.07 -19.00 7.15
N LYS A 556 -16.10 -18.36 7.79
CA LYS A 556 -16.29 -17.05 8.45
C LYS A 556 -16.60 -15.93 7.44
N ILE A 557 -15.94 -15.94 6.28
CA ILE A 557 -16.23 -14.97 5.20
C ILE A 557 -17.66 -15.11 4.71
N GLU A 558 -18.14 -16.34 4.50
CA GLU A 558 -19.51 -16.56 4.05
C GLU A 558 -20.54 -16.03 5.06
N GLN A 559 -20.27 -16.17 6.37
CA GLN A 559 -21.10 -15.57 7.40
C GLN A 559 -21.09 -14.03 7.34
N MET A 560 -19.91 -13.42 7.14
CA MET A 560 -19.79 -11.96 7.02
C MET A 560 -20.50 -11.43 5.78
N LYS A 561 -20.37 -12.09 4.62
CA LYS A 561 -21.05 -11.69 3.40
C LYS A 561 -22.56 -11.64 3.57
N ARG A 562 -23.15 -12.61 4.29
CA ARG A 562 -24.57 -12.60 4.64
C ARG A 562 -25.00 -11.39 5.47
N LEU A 563 -24.08 -10.82 6.28
CA LEU A 563 -24.34 -9.57 7.03
C LEU A 563 -24.19 -8.34 6.14
N GLU A 564 -23.28 -8.36 5.17
CA GLU A 564 -23.08 -7.26 4.22
C GLU A 564 -24.19 -7.18 3.17
N GLU A 565 -24.83 -8.29 2.82
CA GLU A 565 -26.04 -8.31 1.98
C GLU A 565 -27.25 -7.61 2.63
N LYS A 566 -27.26 -7.46 3.96
CA LYS A 566 -28.32 -6.79 4.70
C LYS A 566 -28.13 -5.29 4.70
N GLN A 567 -28.67 -4.63 3.67
CA GLN A 567 -28.55 -3.19 3.48
C GLN A 567 -29.31 -2.43 4.58
N LEU A 568 -28.76 -1.30 5.00
CA LEU A 568 -29.36 -0.34 5.91
C LEU A 568 -29.94 0.83 5.08
N PRO A 569 -31.20 1.24 5.30
CA PRO A 569 -31.75 2.44 4.67
C PRO A 569 -30.91 3.68 4.97
N THR A 570 -30.74 4.56 4.00
CA THR A 570 -29.89 5.76 4.10
C THR A 570 -30.49 6.85 5.00
N ASP A 571 -31.79 6.80 5.23
CA ASP A 571 -32.62 7.75 5.97
C ASP A 571 -32.86 7.39 7.45
N ILE A 572 -32.26 6.28 7.92
CA ILE A 572 -32.43 5.84 9.32
C ILE A 572 -31.98 6.92 10.32
N ASP A 573 -32.85 7.23 11.28
CA ASP A 573 -32.42 7.84 12.55
C ASP A 573 -32.21 6.75 13.59
N TYR A 574 -30.95 6.43 13.87
CA TYR A 574 -30.58 5.38 14.81
C TYR A 574 -30.97 5.68 16.27
N LYS A 575 -31.32 6.95 16.60
CA LYS A 575 -31.85 7.33 17.91
C LYS A 575 -33.23 6.76 18.18
N THR A 576 -34.00 6.47 17.11
CA THR A 576 -35.35 5.92 17.21
C THR A 576 -35.38 4.41 17.43
N ILE A 577 -34.27 3.72 17.30
CA ILE A 577 -34.19 2.27 17.43
C ILE A 577 -34.03 1.88 18.89
N SER A 578 -35.09 1.32 19.46
CA SER A 578 -35.11 0.83 20.86
C SER A 578 -34.11 -0.32 21.02
N GLY A 579 -33.34 -0.29 22.11
CA GLY A 579 -32.35 -1.30 22.45
C GLY A 579 -30.93 -1.01 21.95
N LEU A 580 -30.71 -0.02 21.08
CA LEU A 580 -29.38 0.46 20.78
C LEU A 580 -28.80 1.31 21.91
N ARG A 581 -27.52 1.07 22.26
CA ARG A 581 -26.80 1.91 23.23
C ARG A 581 -26.56 3.31 22.67
N LEU A 582 -26.53 4.34 23.52
CA LEU A 582 -26.32 5.73 23.14
C LEU A 582 -25.06 5.92 22.28
N GLU A 583 -23.95 5.31 22.70
CA GLU A 583 -22.69 5.35 21.93
C GLU A 583 -22.87 4.79 20.50
N ALA A 584 -23.55 3.66 20.39
CA ALA A 584 -23.83 3.04 19.09
C ALA A 584 -24.74 3.94 18.23
N GLN A 585 -25.79 4.55 18.82
CA GLN A 585 -26.67 5.49 18.12
C GLN A 585 -25.90 6.69 17.57
N GLU A 586 -25.03 7.30 18.38
CA GLU A 586 -24.19 8.44 17.95
C GLU A 586 -23.24 8.06 16.82
N LYS A 587 -22.55 6.91 16.97
CA LYS A 587 -21.61 6.44 15.96
C LYS A 587 -22.30 6.07 14.65
N LEU A 588 -23.41 5.33 14.72
CA LEU A 588 -24.17 4.93 13.52
C LEU A 588 -24.77 6.15 12.79
N ASN A 589 -25.27 7.14 13.52
CA ASN A 589 -25.74 8.39 12.93
C ASN A 589 -24.62 9.22 12.31
N LYS A 590 -23.42 9.18 12.89
CA LYS A 590 -22.24 9.87 12.36
C LYS A 590 -21.69 9.20 11.11
N TYR A 591 -21.50 7.89 11.13
CA TYR A 591 -20.80 7.15 10.07
C TYR A 591 -21.72 6.66 8.96
N ARG A 592 -23.03 6.55 9.20
CA ARG A 592 -24.05 6.15 8.21
C ARG A 592 -23.64 4.90 7.42
N PRO A 593 -23.44 3.73 8.06
CA PRO A 593 -23.05 2.50 7.39
C PRO A 593 -24.12 2.08 6.36
N LEU A 594 -23.67 1.52 5.23
CA LEU A 594 -24.55 1.07 4.15
C LEU A 594 -25.20 -0.29 4.44
N ASN A 595 -24.58 -1.10 5.29
CA ASN A 595 -25.05 -2.46 5.61
C ASN A 595 -24.68 -2.86 7.04
N ILE A 596 -25.26 -3.99 7.50
CA ILE A 596 -25.04 -4.52 8.85
C ILE A 596 -23.56 -4.90 9.09
N GLY A 597 -22.86 -5.42 8.09
CA GLY A 597 -21.44 -5.75 8.20
C GLY A 597 -20.59 -4.50 8.49
N GLN A 598 -20.81 -3.40 7.78
CA GLN A 598 -20.15 -2.12 8.06
C GLN A 598 -20.51 -1.58 9.45
N ALA A 599 -21.78 -1.64 9.84
CA ALA A 599 -22.21 -1.20 11.16
C ALA A 599 -21.45 -1.90 12.29
N GLY A 600 -21.26 -3.23 12.18
CA GLY A 600 -20.54 -4.02 13.17
C GLY A 600 -19.03 -3.74 13.26
N ARG A 601 -18.45 -3.08 12.26
CA ARG A 601 -17.03 -2.69 12.23
C ARG A 601 -16.75 -1.30 12.82
N ILE A 602 -17.80 -0.51 13.07
CA ILE A 602 -17.65 0.82 13.67
C ILE A 602 -17.24 0.68 15.14
N SER A 603 -16.14 1.35 15.51
CA SER A 603 -15.71 1.38 16.92
C SER A 603 -16.78 1.99 17.82
N GLY A 604 -17.18 1.26 18.86
CA GLY A 604 -18.29 1.63 19.75
C GLY A 604 -19.61 0.90 19.45
N VAL A 605 -19.72 0.19 18.32
CA VAL A 605 -20.82 -0.73 18.00
C VAL A 605 -20.38 -2.16 18.35
N ASN A 606 -21.14 -2.83 19.23
CA ASN A 606 -20.82 -4.18 19.67
C ASN A 606 -21.74 -5.24 19.02
N PRO A 607 -21.49 -6.56 19.22
CA PRO A 607 -22.34 -7.61 18.67
C PRO A 607 -23.82 -7.55 19.12
N ALA A 608 -24.10 -7.04 20.33
CA ALA A 608 -25.48 -6.87 20.80
C ALA A 608 -26.20 -5.77 20.01
N ASP A 609 -25.52 -4.64 19.72
CA ASP A 609 -26.08 -3.58 18.88
C ASP A 609 -26.36 -4.08 17.45
N VAL A 610 -25.47 -4.91 16.89
CA VAL A 610 -25.67 -5.56 15.59
C VAL A 610 -26.91 -6.46 15.61
N SER A 611 -27.12 -7.22 16.70
CA SER A 611 -28.32 -8.07 16.86
C SER A 611 -29.59 -7.23 16.91
N VAL A 612 -29.57 -6.10 17.61
CA VAL A 612 -30.71 -5.14 17.66
C VAL A 612 -31.02 -4.62 16.26
N LEU A 613 -30.00 -4.21 15.48
CA LEU A 613 -30.18 -3.76 14.10
C LEU A 613 -30.78 -4.85 13.18
N LEU A 614 -30.34 -6.11 13.35
CA LEU A 614 -30.87 -7.25 12.61
C LEU A 614 -32.36 -7.49 12.91
N ILE A 615 -32.76 -7.43 14.18
CA ILE A 615 -34.15 -7.58 14.62
C ILE A 615 -34.98 -6.43 14.06
N TRP A 616 -34.50 -5.20 14.17
CA TRP A 616 -35.19 -4.01 13.65
C TRP A 616 -35.42 -4.09 12.13
N LEU A 617 -34.42 -4.50 11.33
CA LEU A 617 -34.54 -4.71 9.89
C LEU A 617 -35.55 -5.82 9.55
N SER A 618 -35.58 -6.90 10.33
CA SER A 618 -36.53 -7.99 10.10
C SER A 618 -37.98 -7.59 10.40
N GLY A 619 -38.18 -6.76 11.42
CA GLY A 619 -39.51 -6.20 11.76
C GLY A 619 -40.05 -5.25 10.69
N ARG A 620 -39.18 -4.45 10.04
CA ARG A 620 -39.57 -3.52 8.98
C ARG A 620 -40.01 -4.25 7.70
N LYS A 621 -39.37 -5.36 7.35
CA LYS A 621 -39.77 -6.21 6.22
C LYS A 621 -41.13 -6.91 6.40
N HIS A 622 -41.60 -7.06 7.64
CA HIS A 622 -42.92 -7.67 7.94
C HIS A 622 -44.02 -6.62 8.11
N GLY A 623 -43.69 -5.33 8.20
CA GLY A 623 -44.67 -4.25 8.32
C GLY A 623 -45.01 -3.55 6.98
N GLU A 624 -44.31 -3.89 5.91
CA GLU A 624 -44.54 -3.36 4.54
C GLU A 624 -45.26 -4.38 3.62
N ASN A 625 -45.78 -5.51 4.16
CA ASN A 625 -46.62 -6.47 3.43
C ASN A 625 -48.10 -6.34 3.85
#